data_74cdb04ba11f92dac7341ec1aaad1505
#
_entry.id   74cdb04ba11f92dac7341ec1aaad1505
#
_cell.length_a   1.000
_cell.length_b   1.000
_cell.length_c   1.000
_cell.angle_alpha   90.00
_cell.angle_beta   90.00
_cell.angle_gamma   90.00
#
_symmetry.space_group_name_H-M   'P 1'
#
loop_
_entity.id
_entity.type
_entity.pdbx_description
1 polymer ?
#
loop_
_entity_poly.entity_id
_entity_poly.type
_entity_poly.pdbx_seq_one_letter_code
_entity_poly.pdbx_strand_id
1 'polypeptide(L)'
;MHEQVYCLAISKDGIKWTRPKLGLVEFEGSKDNNIILTEKDPVLGYICHNFSPFLDVNPKVSAEARYKAVGGGPLFPLVSADGIQWKKATEKPIITKGAFDSQNLAFWDSVRSEYRAYHREFRNGRDIMTETSDSFTSSWTKPVFLEYTPDRGGELYTNQIMPYERAPHIFIGFPTRYEDRGLTPSTRHLPQWKYRQKRRALSLREGTDVTEGHFMSS
;
A
#
# COMPACT_ATOMS: atom_id res chain seq x y z
N MET A 1 6.76 -13.35 -17.06
CA MET A 1 6.45 -12.42 -15.95
C MET A 1 5.40 -11.48 -16.51
N HIS A 2 4.28 -11.26 -15.82
CA HIS A 2 3.24 -10.35 -16.30
C HIS A 2 3.65 -8.92 -16.00
N GLU A 3 3.33 -7.99 -16.91
CA GLU A 3 3.52 -6.56 -16.69
C GLU A 3 2.64 -6.07 -15.55
N GLN A 4 3.20 -5.25 -14.66
CA GLN A 4 2.43 -4.61 -13.60
C GLN A 4 1.71 -3.39 -14.16
N VAL A 5 0.39 -3.34 -13.97
CA VAL A 5 -0.47 -2.23 -14.38
C VAL A 5 -1.41 -1.84 -13.25
N TYR A 6 -1.80 -0.57 -13.22
CA TYR A 6 -2.87 -0.06 -12.37
C TYR A 6 -4.05 0.38 -13.23
N CYS A 7 -5.23 -0.08 -12.84
CA CYS A 7 -6.46 0.14 -13.58
C CYS A 7 -7.46 0.94 -12.74
N LEU A 8 -8.21 1.82 -13.39
CA LEU A 8 -9.30 2.58 -12.77
C LEU A 8 -10.64 1.87 -12.96
N ALA A 9 -11.42 1.77 -11.90
CA ALA A 9 -12.84 1.49 -11.96
C ALA A 9 -13.58 2.60 -11.20
N ILE A 10 -14.76 2.98 -11.69
CA ILE A 10 -15.58 4.03 -11.09
C ILE A 10 -16.95 3.50 -10.71
N SER A 11 -17.50 4.01 -9.61
CA SER A 11 -18.85 3.69 -9.15
C SER A 11 -19.51 4.93 -8.53
N LYS A 12 -20.83 5.02 -8.62
CA LYS A 12 -21.63 6.05 -7.96
C LYS A 12 -22.17 5.60 -6.60
N ASP A 13 -22.26 4.29 -6.40
CA ASP A 13 -22.93 3.68 -5.25
C ASP A 13 -22.07 2.67 -4.48
N GLY A 14 -20.82 2.44 -4.94
CA GLY A 14 -19.92 1.43 -4.37
C GLY A 14 -20.30 -0.02 -4.69
N ILE A 15 -21.39 -0.26 -5.45
CA ILE A 15 -21.92 -1.57 -5.78
C ILE A 15 -21.74 -1.89 -7.26
N LYS A 16 -22.15 -0.94 -8.13
CA LYS A 16 -22.03 -1.08 -9.58
C LYS A 16 -20.77 -0.36 -10.07
N TRP A 17 -19.81 -1.12 -10.57
CA TRP A 17 -18.53 -0.61 -11.04
C TRP A 17 -18.42 -0.67 -12.54
N THR A 18 -17.89 0.39 -13.14
CA THR A 18 -17.59 0.48 -14.57
C THR A 18 -16.09 0.67 -14.78
N ARG A 19 -15.57 0.11 -15.87
CA ARG A 19 -14.20 0.31 -16.35
C ARG A 19 -14.23 1.31 -17.49
N PRO A 20 -13.82 2.57 -17.28
CA PRO A 20 -13.83 3.56 -18.35
C PRO A 20 -12.78 3.23 -19.39
N LYS A 21 -13.06 3.53 -20.65
CA LYS A 21 -12.08 3.48 -21.74
C LYS A 21 -11.31 4.78 -21.74
N LEU A 22 -10.09 4.76 -21.20
CA LEU A 22 -9.30 5.97 -20.98
C LEU A 22 -8.43 6.37 -22.17
N GLY A 23 -8.03 5.42 -23.01
CA GLY A 23 -7.19 5.68 -24.18
C GLY A 23 -5.74 6.07 -23.87
N LEU A 24 -5.30 5.91 -22.62
CA LEU A 24 -3.99 6.40 -22.17
C LEU A 24 -2.85 5.44 -22.52
N VAL A 25 -3.01 4.17 -22.21
CA VAL A 25 -1.98 3.15 -22.32
C VAL A 25 -2.35 2.15 -23.40
N GLU A 26 -1.42 1.87 -24.32
CA GLU A 26 -1.55 0.73 -25.21
C GLU A 26 -1.15 -0.54 -24.51
N PHE A 27 -2.06 -1.52 -24.48
CA PHE A 27 -1.85 -2.81 -23.87
C PHE A 27 -2.42 -3.92 -24.78
N GLU A 28 -1.60 -4.91 -25.13
CA GLU A 28 -1.97 -5.99 -26.06
C GLU A 28 -2.60 -5.52 -27.38
N GLY A 29 -2.07 -4.44 -27.94
CA GLY A 29 -2.50 -3.90 -29.24
C GLY A 29 -3.75 -3.03 -29.19
N SER A 30 -4.23 -2.65 -27.99
CA SER A 30 -5.41 -1.81 -27.83
C SER A 30 -5.23 -0.72 -26.75
N LYS A 31 -5.80 0.45 -27.01
CA LYS A 31 -6.00 1.51 -26.01
C LYS A 31 -7.40 1.51 -25.39
N ASP A 32 -8.23 0.54 -25.74
CA ASP A 32 -9.61 0.42 -25.26
C ASP A 32 -9.66 -0.24 -23.88
N ASN A 33 -8.96 0.39 -22.92
CA ASN A 33 -8.76 -0.12 -21.58
C ASN A 33 -8.82 1.00 -20.52
N ASN A 34 -8.79 0.61 -19.25
CA ASN A 34 -8.85 1.49 -18.08
C ASN A 34 -7.52 1.61 -17.33
N ILE A 35 -6.39 1.36 -18.00
CA ILE A 35 -5.06 1.44 -17.41
C ILE A 35 -4.66 2.90 -17.23
N ILE A 36 -4.21 3.25 -16.02
CA ILE A 36 -3.73 4.60 -15.65
C ILE A 36 -2.22 4.66 -15.46
N LEU A 37 -1.58 3.53 -15.17
CA LEU A 37 -0.14 3.45 -14.93
C LEU A 37 0.36 2.03 -15.26
N THR A 38 1.55 1.95 -15.82
CA THR A 38 2.23 0.69 -16.16
C THR A 38 3.70 0.75 -15.78
N GLU A 39 4.32 -0.37 -15.47
CA GLU A 39 5.75 -0.47 -15.19
C GLU A 39 6.63 -0.09 -16.40
N LYS A 40 6.06 -0.05 -17.61
CA LYS A 40 6.75 0.40 -18.83
C LYS A 40 6.70 1.90 -19.06
N ASP A 41 5.98 2.67 -18.24
CA ASP A 41 5.97 4.11 -18.36
C ASP A 41 7.40 4.66 -18.21
N PRO A 42 7.90 5.46 -19.15
CA PRO A 42 9.29 5.92 -19.15
C PRO A 42 9.65 6.84 -17.99
N VAL A 43 8.65 7.45 -17.34
CA VAL A 43 8.84 8.41 -16.24
C VAL A 43 8.40 7.83 -14.90
N LEU A 44 7.30 7.11 -14.87
CA LEU A 44 6.68 6.61 -13.64
C LEU A 44 6.81 5.10 -13.46
N GLY A 45 7.27 4.37 -14.45
CA GLY A 45 7.26 2.90 -14.42
C GLY A 45 7.99 2.29 -13.22
N TYR A 46 9.12 2.84 -12.81
CA TYR A 46 9.85 2.39 -11.62
C TYR A 46 9.13 2.73 -10.29
N ILE A 47 8.15 3.64 -10.32
CA ILE A 47 7.32 4.01 -9.16
C ILE A 47 6.02 3.18 -9.14
N CYS A 48 5.72 2.46 -10.21
CA CYS A 48 4.49 1.67 -10.35
C CYS A 48 4.34 0.63 -9.23
N HIS A 49 5.45 0.10 -8.68
CA HIS A 49 5.37 -0.88 -7.61
C HIS A 49 4.75 -0.31 -6.33
N ASN A 50 3.67 -0.96 -5.86
CA ASN A 50 2.91 -0.56 -4.66
C ASN A 50 2.40 0.90 -4.69
N PHE A 51 1.95 1.35 -5.87
CA PHE A 51 1.29 2.63 -6.03
C PHE A 51 0.03 2.72 -5.15
N SER A 52 -0.03 3.71 -4.27
CA SER A 52 -1.08 3.88 -3.26
C SER A 52 -1.66 5.29 -3.30
N PRO A 53 -2.77 5.50 -4.04
CA PRO A 53 -3.40 6.80 -4.17
C PRO A 53 -4.34 7.12 -3.01
N PHE A 54 -4.49 8.43 -2.72
CA PHE A 54 -5.49 8.96 -1.79
C PHE A 54 -6.00 10.33 -2.24
N LEU A 55 -7.20 10.69 -1.79
CA LEU A 55 -7.73 12.04 -1.91
C LEU A 55 -7.17 12.90 -0.78
N ASP A 56 -6.46 13.97 -1.11
CA ASP A 56 -5.92 14.88 -0.12
C ASP A 56 -7.00 15.86 0.35
N VAL A 57 -7.35 15.79 1.61
CA VAL A 57 -8.32 16.67 2.27
C VAL A 57 -7.66 17.83 3.03
N ASN A 58 -6.37 18.07 2.80
CA ASN A 58 -5.69 19.27 3.33
C ASN A 58 -6.38 20.53 2.76
N PRO A 59 -6.86 21.44 3.61
CA PRO A 59 -7.57 22.65 3.14
C PRO A 59 -6.71 23.58 2.28
N LYS A 60 -5.39 23.41 2.28
CA LYS A 60 -4.44 24.20 1.50
C LYS A 60 -4.02 23.52 0.19
N VAL A 61 -4.55 22.34 -0.12
CA VAL A 61 -4.18 21.62 -1.33
C VAL A 61 -4.71 22.33 -2.58
N SER A 62 -3.89 22.45 -3.62
CA SER A 62 -4.35 22.98 -4.91
C SER A 62 -5.18 21.95 -5.68
N ALA A 63 -6.04 22.42 -6.57
CA ALA A 63 -6.86 21.54 -7.40
C ALA A 63 -6.03 20.59 -8.27
N GLU A 64 -4.85 21.05 -8.72
CA GLU A 64 -3.93 20.27 -9.57
C GLU A 64 -3.22 19.13 -8.81
N ALA A 65 -3.28 19.14 -7.47
CA ALA A 65 -2.64 18.15 -6.61
C ALA A 65 -3.60 17.55 -5.57
N ARG A 66 -4.91 17.59 -5.84
CA ARG A 66 -5.94 17.09 -4.92
C ARG A 66 -5.90 15.58 -4.73
N TYR A 67 -5.42 14.84 -5.70
CA TYR A 67 -5.08 13.43 -5.53
C TYR A 67 -3.58 13.30 -5.35
N LYS A 68 -3.19 12.49 -4.40
CA LYS A 68 -1.79 12.18 -4.10
C LYS A 68 -1.58 10.68 -4.06
N ALA A 69 -0.35 10.26 -4.28
CA ALA A 69 0.02 8.87 -4.12
C ALA A 69 1.48 8.75 -3.65
N VAL A 70 1.78 7.64 -3.02
CA VAL A 70 3.15 7.17 -2.81
C VAL A 70 3.35 5.88 -3.58
N GLY A 71 4.55 5.64 -4.08
CA GLY A 71 4.89 4.41 -4.81
C GLY A 71 6.38 4.25 -4.99
N GLY A 72 6.78 3.05 -5.43
CA GLY A 72 8.19 2.67 -5.61
C GLY A 72 8.85 2.18 -4.33
N GLY A 73 10.14 2.01 -4.42
CA GLY A 73 11.00 1.65 -3.29
C GLY A 73 12.43 2.14 -3.56
N PRO A 74 12.83 3.29 -3.02
CA PRO A 74 12.18 4.16 -2.02
C PRO A 74 10.91 4.86 -2.51
N LEU A 75 10.12 5.48 -1.59
CA LEU A 75 8.83 6.05 -1.92
C LEU A 75 8.94 7.43 -2.55
N PHE A 76 8.36 7.56 -3.73
CA PHE A 76 8.22 8.83 -4.44
C PHE A 76 6.81 9.40 -4.24
N PRO A 77 6.68 10.73 -4.12
CA PRO A 77 5.38 11.39 -4.08
C PRO A 77 4.87 11.65 -5.50
N LEU A 78 3.62 11.30 -5.74
CA LEU A 78 2.92 11.60 -6.99
C LEU A 78 1.70 12.48 -6.70
N VAL A 79 1.33 13.28 -7.70
CA VAL A 79 0.14 14.14 -7.66
C VAL A 79 -0.66 14.01 -8.93
N SER A 80 -1.97 14.26 -8.80
CA SER A 80 -2.91 14.28 -9.91
C SER A 80 -4.07 15.25 -9.60
N ALA A 81 -4.61 15.89 -10.65
CA ALA A 81 -5.80 16.71 -10.54
C ALA A 81 -7.10 15.88 -10.61
N ASP A 82 -7.04 14.72 -11.25
CA ASP A 82 -8.22 13.92 -11.64
C ASP A 82 -8.16 12.45 -11.14
N GLY A 83 -7.04 12.02 -10.56
CA GLY A 83 -6.82 10.64 -10.16
C GLY A 83 -6.51 9.69 -11.33
N ILE A 84 -6.38 10.23 -12.55
CA ILE A 84 -6.17 9.48 -13.79
C ILE A 84 -4.77 9.75 -14.35
N GLN A 85 -4.43 11.03 -14.53
CA GLN A 85 -3.12 11.46 -15.01
C GLN A 85 -2.21 11.81 -13.84
N TRP A 86 -1.12 11.08 -13.70
CA TRP A 86 -0.21 11.21 -12.58
C TRP A 86 1.14 11.77 -13.01
N LYS A 87 1.77 12.52 -12.12
CA LYS A 87 3.14 13.01 -12.27
C LYS A 87 3.87 12.99 -10.94
N LYS A 88 5.19 12.91 -10.99
CA LYS A 88 6.02 13.11 -9.80
C LYS A 88 5.81 14.49 -9.22
N ALA A 89 5.69 14.59 -7.92
CA ALA A 89 5.68 15.88 -7.23
C ALA A 89 7.09 16.39 -6.95
N THR A 90 8.08 15.47 -6.88
CA THR A 90 9.52 15.78 -6.70
C THR A 90 10.37 14.80 -7.47
N GLU A 91 11.60 15.20 -7.79
CA GLU A 91 12.59 14.32 -8.43
C GLU A 91 13.29 13.35 -7.47
N LYS A 92 13.16 13.58 -6.17
CA LYS A 92 13.75 12.73 -5.12
C LYS A 92 12.66 12.01 -4.33
N PRO A 93 12.95 10.80 -3.83
CA PRO A 93 12.04 10.11 -2.92
C PRO A 93 11.89 10.90 -1.61
N ILE A 94 10.73 10.76 -0.98
CA ILE A 94 10.40 11.43 0.29
C ILE A 94 10.62 10.53 1.50
N ILE A 95 10.52 9.21 1.32
CA ILE A 95 10.74 8.20 2.37
C ILE A 95 11.72 7.18 1.81
N THR A 96 12.87 7.04 2.47
CA THR A 96 13.98 6.23 1.97
C THR A 96 14.34 5.03 2.85
N LYS A 97 13.77 4.96 4.06
CA LYS A 97 14.00 3.86 5.00
C LYS A 97 12.73 3.05 5.15
N GLY A 98 12.76 1.78 4.77
CA GLY A 98 11.63 0.87 4.83
C GLY A 98 11.78 -0.32 3.90
N ALA A 99 10.96 -1.34 4.08
CA ALA A 99 10.80 -2.49 3.20
C ALA A 99 9.55 -2.28 2.33
N PHE A 100 9.72 -1.54 1.24
CA PHE A 100 8.62 -0.98 0.44
C PHE A 100 7.95 -1.94 -0.53
N ASP A 101 8.36 -3.20 -0.56
CA ASP A 101 7.73 -4.26 -1.36
C ASP A 101 6.41 -4.78 -0.77
N SER A 102 5.72 -3.92 -0.03
CA SER A 102 4.43 -4.18 0.62
C SER A 102 3.53 -2.95 0.48
N GLN A 103 2.43 -2.91 1.22
CA GLN A 103 1.54 -1.78 1.23
C GLN A 103 2.17 -0.58 1.93
N ASN A 104 2.27 0.54 1.19
CA ASN A 104 2.73 1.82 1.70
C ASN A 104 1.56 2.79 1.61
N LEU A 105 1.23 3.47 2.69
CA LEU A 105 0.11 4.41 2.76
C LEU A 105 0.58 5.80 3.13
N ALA A 106 -0.11 6.80 2.62
CA ALA A 106 -0.03 8.16 3.11
C ALA A 106 -1.43 8.80 3.08
N PHE A 107 -1.69 9.75 3.95
CA PHE A 107 -2.91 10.54 3.96
C PHE A 107 -2.71 11.84 4.76
N TRP A 108 -3.66 12.76 4.62
CA TRP A 108 -3.74 13.95 5.47
C TRP A 108 -4.54 13.63 6.75
N ASP A 109 -3.91 13.83 7.91
CA ASP A 109 -4.58 13.79 9.21
C ASP A 109 -5.18 15.17 9.50
N SER A 110 -6.47 15.33 9.34
CA SER A 110 -7.17 16.60 9.51
C SER A 110 -7.25 17.06 10.96
N VAL A 111 -7.12 16.13 11.91
CA VAL A 111 -7.17 16.43 13.35
C VAL A 111 -5.84 17.01 13.83
N ARG A 112 -4.72 16.42 13.36
CA ARG A 112 -3.37 16.86 13.73
C ARG A 112 -2.77 17.84 12.75
N SER A 113 -3.45 18.08 11.60
CA SER A 113 -3.01 19.00 10.53
C SER A 113 -1.62 18.63 9.98
N GLU A 114 -1.40 17.36 9.73
CA GLU A 114 -0.14 16.80 9.20
C GLU A 114 -0.40 15.69 8.18
N TYR A 115 0.56 15.44 7.30
CA TYR A 115 0.60 14.19 6.53
C TYR A 115 1.15 13.08 7.41
N ARG A 116 0.60 11.89 7.26
CA ARG A 116 1.04 10.69 7.96
C ARG A 116 1.25 9.57 6.96
N ALA A 117 2.33 8.81 7.14
CA ALA A 117 2.64 7.64 6.33
C ALA A 117 2.78 6.40 7.21
N TYR A 118 2.43 5.26 6.61
CA TYR A 118 2.64 3.94 7.18
C TYR A 118 3.26 3.03 6.13
N HIS A 119 4.32 2.33 6.51
CA HIS A 119 5.02 1.39 5.65
C HIS A 119 5.64 0.27 6.49
N ARG A 120 6.14 -0.75 5.80
CA ARG A 120 6.75 -1.89 6.47
C ARG A 120 8.25 -1.70 6.70
N GLU A 121 8.75 -2.28 7.79
CA GLU A 121 10.17 -2.50 8.07
C GLU A 121 10.32 -3.78 8.91
N PHE A 122 11.52 -4.15 9.29
CA PHE A 122 11.82 -5.35 10.07
C PHE A 122 12.26 -5.01 11.51
N ARG A 123 11.47 -5.49 12.48
CA ARG A 123 11.80 -5.52 13.91
C ARG A 123 11.30 -6.86 14.48
N ASN A 124 12.18 -7.83 14.62
CA ASN A 124 11.80 -9.21 14.97
C ASN A 124 10.72 -9.76 14.01
N GLY A 125 11.04 -9.78 12.71
CA GLY A 125 10.10 -10.02 11.63
C GLY A 125 9.47 -8.74 11.08
N ARG A 126 8.45 -8.86 10.23
CA ARG A 126 7.75 -7.73 9.60
C ARG A 126 6.96 -6.93 10.61
N ASP A 127 7.07 -5.61 10.53
CA ASP A 127 6.40 -4.68 11.43
C ASP A 127 6.06 -3.38 10.72
N ILE A 128 5.21 -2.56 11.32
CA ILE A 128 4.72 -1.31 10.74
C ILE A 128 5.48 -0.13 11.36
N MET A 129 5.97 0.75 10.49
CA MET A 129 6.50 2.05 10.86
C MET A 129 5.55 3.17 10.48
N THR A 130 5.64 4.28 11.19
CA THR A 130 4.95 5.52 10.86
C THR A 130 5.90 6.71 10.93
N GLU A 131 5.59 7.71 10.12
CA GLU A 131 6.25 9.01 10.11
C GLU A 131 5.28 10.10 9.68
N THR A 132 5.58 11.35 10.01
CA THR A 132 4.70 12.50 9.77
C THR A 132 5.44 13.63 9.08
N SER A 133 4.70 14.53 8.47
CA SER A 133 5.23 15.72 7.82
C SER A 133 4.18 16.81 7.70
N ASP A 134 4.61 18.08 7.82
CA ASP A 134 3.80 19.25 7.49
C ASP A 134 3.67 19.45 5.97
N SER A 135 4.53 18.80 5.18
CA SER A 135 4.57 18.88 3.72
C SER A 135 4.64 17.52 3.09
N PHE A 136 3.73 17.23 2.13
CA PHE A 136 3.74 15.96 1.42
C PHE A 136 5.06 15.67 0.68
N THR A 137 5.74 16.69 0.23
CA THR A 137 6.93 16.57 -0.63
C THR A 137 8.27 16.68 0.09
N SER A 138 8.25 16.94 1.41
CA SER A 138 9.49 17.13 2.17
C SER A 138 9.26 17.08 3.67
N SER A 139 10.36 17.12 4.44
CA SER A 139 10.33 17.27 5.91
C SER A 139 9.68 16.12 6.70
N TRP A 140 9.69 14.90 6.16
CA TRP A 140 9.23 13.73 6.88
C TRP A 140 10.11 13.47 8.12
N THR A 141 9.49 13.16 9.24
CA THR A 141 10.16 12.83 10.49
C THR A 141 10.97 11.54 10.37
N LYS A 142 11.80 11.25 11.34
CA LYS A 142 12.42 9.93 11.43
C LYS A 142 11.33 8.88 11.69
N PRO A 143 11.26 7.80 10.90
CA PRO A 143 10.27 6.77 11.09
C PRO A 143 10.42 6.04 12.42
N VAL A 144 9.29 5.71 13.05
CA VAL A 144 9.20 4.97 14.30
C VAL A 144 8.29 3.76 14.14
N PHE A 145 8.59 2.67 14.84
CA PHE A 145 7.71 1.51 14.89
C PHE A 145 6.48 1.80 15.72
N LEU A 146 5.35 1.19 15.34
CA LEU A 146 4.15 1.21 16.17
C LEU A 146 4.38 0.44 17.48
N GLU A 147 3.69 0.88 18.52
CA GLU A 147 3.58 0.18 19.78
C GLU A 147 2.19 -0.46 19.88
N TYR A 148 2.11 -1.66 20.44
CA TYR A 148 0.87 -2.44 20.45
C TYR A 148 0.50 -2.84 21.87
N THR A 149 -0.81 -2.77 22.16
CA THR A 149 -1.35 -3.26 23.44
C THR A 149 -2.66 -4.03 23.14
N PRO A 150 -2.72 -5.33 23.42
CA PRO A 150 -1.59 -6.21 23.78
C PRO A 150 -0.55 -6.32 22.65
N ASP A 151 0.50 -7.10 22.84
CA ASP A 151 1.55 -7.30 21.84
C ASP A 151 0.94 -7.70 20.47
N ARG A 152 1.61 -7.31 19.38
CA ARG A 152 1.16 -7.55 17.99
C ARG A 152 0.92 -9.03 17.63
N GLY A 153 1.46 -9.96 18.41
CA GLY A 153 1.21 -11.40 18.27
C GLY A 153 1.77 -12.04 17.00
N GLY A 154 2.80 -11.48 16.39
CA GLY A 154 3.45 -12.03 15.18
C GLY A 154 3.94 -10.96 14.21
N GLU A 155 4.21 -11.36 12.96
CA GLU A 155 4.65 -10.45 11.90
C GLU A 155 3.45 -9.76 11.25
N LEU A 156 3.52 -8.44 11.01
CA LEU A 156 2.50 -7.68 10.29
C LEU A 156 2.99 -7.37 8.87
N TYR A 157 2.31 -7.96 7.87
CA TYR A 157 2.71 -7.87 6.47
C TYR A 157 2.23 -6.59 5.80
N THR A 158 0.96 -6.21 6.01
CA THR A 158 0.33 -4.98 5.53
C THR A 158 -0.23 -4.18 6.70
N ASN A 159 -0.71 -2.97 6.45
CA ASN A 159 -1.18 -2.10 7.54
C ASN A 159 -2.62 -1.60 7.36
N GLN A 160 -3.03 -1.14 6.17
CA GLN A 160 -4.38 -0.64 5.84
C GLN A 160 -4.93 0.35 6.88
N ILE A 161 -4.07 1.25 7.35
CA ILE A 161 -4.43 2.23 8.40
C ILE A 161 -5.03 3.47 7.75
N MET A 162 -6.15 3.95 8.31
CA MET A 162 -6.81 5.19 7.90
C MET A 162 -7.53 5.85 9.06
N PRO A 163 -7.80 7.16 9.01
CA PRO A 163 -8.70 7.81 9.95
C PRO A 163 -10.11 7.21 9.83
N TYR A 164 -10.77 6.98 10.96
CA TYR A 164 -12.17 6.59 10.95
C TYR A 164 -13.03 7.81 10.61
N GLU A 165 -13.78 7.77 9.52
CA GLU A 165 -14.50 8.91 8.97
C GLU A 165 -15.41 9.63 9.97
N ARG A 166 -16.13 8.88 10.82
CA ARG A 166 -17.06 9.44 11.82
C ARG A 166 -16.38 9.94 13.09
N ALA A 167 -15.11 9.58 13.30
CA ALA A 167 -14.32 10.01 14.45
C ALA A 167 -12.83 10.07 14.01
N PRO A 168 -12.43 11.06 13.22
CA PRO A 168 -11.13 11.09 12.54
C PRO A 168 -9.93 11.19 13.48
N HIS A 169 -10.15 11.44 14.78
CA HIS A 169 -9.10 11.34 15.80
C HIS A 169 -8.71 9.89 16.15
N ILE A 170 -9.53 8.92 15.74
CA ILE A 170 -9.27 7.48 15.87
C ILE A 170 -8.77 6.97 14.53
N PHE A 171 -7.65 6.26 14.52
CA PHE A 171 -7.23 5.49 13.37
C PHE A 171 -7.70 4.04 13.52
N ILE A 172 -8.16 3.48 12.43
CA ILE A 172 -8.47 2.06 12.31
C ILE A 172 -7.52 1.42 11.30
N GLY A 173 -7.13 0.18 11.54
CA GLY A 173 -6.26 -0.56 10.65
C GLY A 173 -6.66 -2.02 10.54
N PHE A 174 -6.40 -2.59 9.38
CA PHE A 174 -6.65 -4.01 9.09
C PHE A 174 -5.34 -4.68 8.64
N PRO A 175 -4.34 -4.78 9.53
CA PRO A 175 -3.08 -5.40 9.17
C PRO A 175 -3.27 -6.88 8.87
N THR A 176 -2.48 -7.38 7.92
CA THR A 176 -2.39 -8.81 7.67
C THR A 176 -1.29 -9.40 8.57
N ARG A 177 -1.66 -10.22 9.53
CA ARG A 177 -0.70 -10.99 10.31
C ARG A 177 -0.20 -12.16 9.48
N TYR A 178 1.11 -12.35 9.47
CA TYR A 178 1.79 -13.49 8.87
C TYR A 178 2.36 -14.38 9.97
N GLU A 179 2.16 -15.68 9.83
CA GLU A 179 2.69 -16.69 10.75
C GLU A 179 3.21 -17.89 9.98
N ASP A 180 4.47 -18.23 10.19
CA ASP A 180 5.03 -19.49 9.72
C ASP A 180 4.74 -20.60 10.76
N ARG A 181 3.74 -21.41 10.50
CA ARG A 181 3.34 -22.52 11.38
C ARG A 181 4.18 -23.77 11.25
N GLY A 182 4.99 -23.84 10.21
CA GLY A 182 5.79 -25.04 9.95
C GLY A 182 4.94 -26.29 9.64
N LEU A 183 5.60 -27.44 9.71
CA LEU A 183 4.95 -28.74 9.49
C LEU A 183 4.35 -29.24 10.81
N THR A 184 3.06 -29.04 11.01
CA THR A 184 2.28 -29.52 12.14
C THR A 184 1.37 -30.67 11.75
N PRO A 185 0.85 -31.47 12.69
CA PRO A 185 -0.16 -32.50 12.36
C PRO A 185 -1.37 -31.93 11.58
N SER A 186 -1.84 -30.73 11.94
CA SER A 186 -2.98 -30.10 11.27
C SER A 186 -2.68 -29.67 9.83
N THR A 187 -1.45 -29.30 9.50
CA THR A 187 -1.09 -28.90 8.13
C THR A 187 -1.18 -30.05 7.13
N ARG A 188 -1.11 -31.29 7.60
CA ARG A 188 -1.28 -32.50 6.76
C ARG A 188 -2.70 -32.63 6.18
N HIS A 189 -3.68 -32.01 6.81
CA HIS A 189 -5.07 -31.99 6.36
C HIS A 189 -5.39 -30.86 5.38
N LEU A 190 -4.42 -29.97 5.11
CA LEU A 190 -4.60 -28.90 4.13
C LEU A 190 -4.67 -29.45 2.70
N PRO A 191 -5.46 -28.82 1.81
CA PRO A 191 -5.48 -29.17 0.39
C PRO A 191 -4.08 -29.18 -0.23
N GLN A 192 -3.87 -30.10 -1.17
CA GLN A 192 -2.62 -30.20 -1.92
C GLN A 192 -1.38 -30.44 -1.03
N TRP A 193 -1.50 -31.24 0.01
CA TRP A 193 -0.44 -31.48 0.98
C TRP A 193 0.93 -31.80 0.35
N LYS A 194 0.98 -32.71 -0.65
CA LYS A 194 2.24 -33.07 -1.33
C LYS A 194 2.91 -31.88 -2.02
N TYR A 195 2.12 -30.97 -2.58
CA TYR A 195 2.65 -29.73 -3.18
C TYR A 195 3.18 -28.79 -2.09
N ARG A 196 2.47 -28.63 -0.98
CA ARG A 196 2.90 -27.82 0.16
C ARG A 196 4.21 -28.32 0.76
N GLN A 197 4.39 -29.63 0.89
CA GLN A 197 5.66 -30.22 1.33
C GLN A 197 6.81 -29.88 0.38
N LYS A 198 6.59 -29.98 -0.95
CA LYS A 198 7.60 -29.58 -1.93
C LYS A 198 7.97 -28.11 -1.83
N ARG A 199 6.99 -27.23 -1.67
CA ARG A 199 7.25 -25.78 -1.49
C ARG A 199 8.06 -25.54 -0.22
N ARG A 200 7.68 -26.13 0.89
CA ARG A 200 8.41 -26.03 2.15
C ARG A 200 9.85 -26.53 2.07
N ALA A 201 10.11 -27.54 1.29
CA ALA A 201 11.47 -28.04 1.05
C ALA A 201 12.34 -27.06 0.28
N LEU A 202 11.75 -26.20 -0.54
CA LEU A 202 12.44 -25.14 -1.28
C LEU A 202 12.63 -23.85 -0.45
N SER A 203 11.68 -23.55 0.43
CA SER A 203 11.71 -22.37 1.31
C SER A 203 10.99 -22.67 2.61
N LEU A 204 11.67 -22.45 3.73
CA LEU A 204 11.11 -22.70 5.06
C LEU A 204 9.84 -21.90 5.37
N ARG A 205 9.58 -20.85 4.60
CA ARG A 205 8.41 -19.96 4.78
C ARG A 205 7.28 -20.22 3.79
N GLU A 206 7.39 -21.25 2.93
CA GLU A 206 6.40 -21.52 1.92
C GLU A 206 5.63 -22.82 2.20
N GLY A 207 4.35 -22.82 1.82
CA GLY A 207 3.50 -24.01 1.86
C GLY A 207 2.81 -24.29 3.20
N THR A 208 3.27 -23.73 4.30
CA THR A 208 2.71 -23.92 5.65
C THR A 208 2.43 -22.63 6.41
N ASP A 209 2.82 -21.51 5.84
CA ASP A 209 2.52 -20.17 6.33
C ASP A 209 1.03 -19.86 6.23
N VAL A 210 0.57 -19.00 7.13
CA VAL A 210 -0.81 -18.52 7.20
C VAL A 210 -0.80 -17.00 7.28
N THR A 211 -1.72 -16.39 6.55
CA THR A 211 -2.03 -14.98 6.69
C THR A 211 -3.47 -14.82 7.17
N GLU A 212 -3.68 -13.90 8.09
CA GLU A 212 -5.00 -13.57 8.63
C GLU A 212 -5.17 -12.07 8.84
N GLY A 213 -6.38 -11.57 8.65
CA GLY A 213 -6.70 -10.17 8.89
C GLY A 213 -6.87 -9.91 10.38
N HIS A 214 -6.19 -8.88 10.88
CA HIS A 214 -6.37 -8.34 12.22
C HIS A 214 -7.10 -7.00 12.16
N PHE A 215 -7.69 -6.60 13.28
CA PHE A 215 -8.21 -5.26 13.50
C PHE A 215 -7.36 -4.57 14.56
N MET A 216 -7.04 -3.31 14.34
CA MET A 216 -6.43 -2.43 15.33
C MET A 216 -7.03 -1.04 15.28
N SER A 217 -6.95 -0.33 16.40
CA SER A 217 -7.37 1.07 16.53
C SER A 217 -6.45 1.81 17.48
N SER A 218 -6.39 3.12 17.35
CA SER A 218 -5.61 4.01 18.22
C SER A 218 -6.46 5.15 18.74
#